data_70f1717f5fd9ac03f12f56f81af988ba
#
_entry.id   70f1717f5fd9ac03f12f56f81af988ba
#
_cell.length_a   1.000
_cell.length_b   1.000
_cell.length_c   1.000
_cell.angle_alpha   90.00
_cell.angle_beta   90.00
_cell.angle_gamma   90.00
#
_symmetry.space_group_name_H-M   'P 1'
#
loop_
_entity.id
_entity.type
_entity.pdbx_description
1 polymer ?
#
loop_
_entity_poly.entity_id
_entity_poly.type
_entity_poly.pdbx_seq_one_letter_code
_entity_poly.pdbx_strand_id
1 'polypeptide(L)'
;MKENLQPKEKSSDYVLNFIKDHVDTVFGITGGGIANQLDAFSRSDLKFVSMQHEQGVAMAVEAYARLKGFGVGIVTSGPGGTNLITGINGCYDDSIPSLFITGQVSTPDLTGDSGVRQRGFQETNMCAVMKPLVKSTDLVTDQNNLRYILEKAVHTAKEGRPGPVHIDLPIDIQMSDVGEMRGFTPEKKEREVDLEPAIRAILEAHRPILIAGEGIRLAGAEKEFKELVEKLDFPVCPSWAFADCLPEDHPNRVGLIGIYGNRGANFAVQNADLLLTIGTRLDSRMTGKKEGFARGAKIIMVDIDPAELKNFNPDIPIEMDAKRFIERLNQLDHYEIVRMAYQTSAWKYLCKTWKTKYPLVTQEHLNNPLISPYLFARTLSDETGEAIIIPDSGGNLSWIMQSWQFKESQRLFSTFGNSPMGYSLPASIGACYATDKPVICVIGDGGIQMNIQELQTIKNYNLPIKIFVVQNQGYGIIRQFQDSYMGGRHIGSEEGVPDFVKIAKAYGIPSFRIDKKEDLRQGIKKALKMDQVLVEVVCDPNEQILPKAEFGNPLDEQYPHLSEEELLQNLIIPRWER
;
A
#
# COMPACT_ATOMS: atom_id res chain seq x y z
N MET A 1 35.75 50.27 -2.28
CA MET A 1 35.48 49.02 -1.53
C MET A 1 34.49 48.22 -2.35
N LYS A 2 34.89 47.12 -2.95
CA LYS A 2 33.95 46.16 -3.53
C LYS A 2 33.37 45.42 -2.32
N GLU A 3 32.10 45.66 -1.99
CA GLU A 3 31.38 44.83 -1.07
C GLU A 3 31.48 43.39 -1.58
N ASN A 4 32.04 42.49 -0.79
CA ASN A 4 31.95 41.07 -0.97
C ASN A 4 30.49 40.65 -0.71
N LEU A 5 29.60 40.92 -1.68
CA LEU A 5 28.26 40.37 -1.68
C LEU A 5 28.45 38.87 -1.84
N GLN A 6 28.24 38.10 -0.76
CA GLN A 6 28.07 36.67 -0.87
C GLN A 6 26.99 36.41 -1.92
N PRO A 7 27.18 35.48 -2.85
CA PRO A 7 26.14 35.15 -3.82
C PRO A 7 24.88 34.78 -3.06
N LYS A 8 23.76 35.41 -3.40
CA LYS A 8 22.46 35.10 -2.82
C LYS A 8 22.10 33.67 -3.22
N GLU A 9 21.51 32.89 -2.31
CA GLU A 9 21.03 31.54 -2.57
C GLU A 9 19.92 31.57 -3.64
N LYS A 10 19.97 30.65 -4.61
CA LYS A 10 18.91 30.51 -5.61
C LYS A 10 17.73 29.72 -5.01
N SER A 11 16.51 30.01 -5.48
CA SER A 11 15.30 29.28 -5.07
C SER A 11 15.42 27.78 -5.33
N SER A 12 16.08 27.38 -6.43
CA SER A 12 16.34 25.96 -6.73
C SER A 12 17.25 25.30 -5.68
N ASP A 13 18.31 25.96 -5.24
CA ASP A 13 19.21 25.45 -4.21
C ASP A 13 18.47 25.39 -2.84
N TYR A 14 17.67 26.41 -2.52
CA TYR A 14 16.86 26.45 -1.31
C TYR A 14 15.87 25.29 -1.23
N VAL A 15 15.15 24.99 -2.33
CA VAL A 15 14.21 23.86 -2.39
C VAL A 15 14.93 22.55 -2.08
N LEU A 16 16.10 22.30 -2.66
CA LEU A 16 16.85 21.06 -2.40
C LEU A 16 17.40 20.99 -0.98
N ASN A 17 17.89 22.11 -0.44
CA ASN A 17 18.35 22.20 0.95
C ASN A 17 17.19 21.89 1.92
N PHE A 18 15.99 22.41 1.65
CA PHE A 18 14.80 22.09 2.43
C PHE A 18 14.41 20.60 2.32
N ILE A 19 14.41 20.03 1.11
CA ILE A 19 14.06 18.62 0.88
C ILE A 19 15.05 17.69 1.57
N LYS A 20 16.35 18.02 1.60
CA LYS A 20 17.42 17.25 2.23
C LYS A 20 17.18 17.01 3.73
N ASP A 21 16.48 17.90 4.41
CA ASP A 21 16.11 17.74 5.83
C ASP A 21 15.03 16.66 6.05
N HIS A 22 14.39 16.18 4.97
CA HIS A 22 13.27 15.25 5.02
C HIS A 22 13.54 13.91 4.36
N VAL A 23 14.36 13.87 3.29
CA VAL A 23 14.70 12.66 2.54
C VAL A 23 16.17 12.68 2.10
N ASP A 24 16.74 11.50 1.85
CA ASP A 24 18.09 11.35 1.27
C ASP A 24 18.07 11.08 -0.25
N THR A 25 16.88 10.78 -0.79
CA THR A 25 16.71 10.38 -2.19
C THR A 25 15.45 11.00 -2.78
N VAL A 26 15.55 11.52 -3.99
CA VAL A 26 14.46 12.07 -4.79
C VAL A 26 14.36 11.27 -6.10
N PHE A 27 13.16 10.92 -6.49
CA PHE A 27 12.87 10.25 -7.76
C PHE A 27 12.35 11.27 -8.78
N GLY A 28 12.75 11.11 -10.05
CA GLY A 28 12.31 12.06 -11.06
C GLY A 28 12.67 11.67 -12.47
N ILE A 29 12.30 12.54 -13.41
CA ILE A 29 12.72 12.48 -14.82
C ILE A 29 13.15 13.87 -15.24
N THR A 30 14.23 13.95 -16.00
CA THR A 30 14.74 15.21 -16.54
C THR A 30 13.73 15.90 -17.46
N GLY A 31 13.77 17.23 -17.50
CA GLY A 31 12.95 18.01 -18.43
C GLY A 31 13.20 19.51 -18.32
N GLY A 32 12.81 20.25 -19.37
CA GLY A 32 13.06 21.70 -19.45
C GLY A 32 12.48 22.50 -18.28
N GLY A 33 11.26 22.16 -17.84
CA GLY A 33 10.58 22.86 -16.75
C GLY A 33 11.23 22.73 -15.38
N ILE A 34 12.21 21.82 -15.20
CA ILE A 34 12.96 21.63 -13.95
C ILE A 34 14.48 21.70 -14.14
N ALA A 35 14.95 22.28 -15.23
CA ALA A 35 16.38 22.32 -15.54
C ALA A 35 17.22 22.96 -14.42
N ASN A 36 16.70 24.01 -13.78
CA ASN A 36 17.38 24.68 -12.66
C ASN A 36 17.39 23.83 -11.38
N GLN A 37 16.37 23.01 -11.14
CA GLN A 37 16.36 22.05 -10.04
C GLN A 37 17.42 20.97 -10.28
N LEU A 38 17.52 20.45 -11.52
CA LEU A 38 18.54 19.44 -11.87
C LEU A 38 19.97 20.00 -11.76
N ASP A 39 20.19 21.26 -12.14
CA ASP A 39 21.47 21.94 -11.95
C ASP A 39 21.79 22.07 -10.44
N ALA A 40 20.81 22.37 -9.59
CA ALA A 40 21.00 22.42 -8.15
C ALA A 40 21.38 21.04 -7.55
N PHE A 41 20.84 19.93 -8.06
CA PHE A 41 21.26 18.58 -7.64
C PHE A 41 22.76 18.34 -7.85
N SER A 42 23.37 18.94 -8.87
CA SER A 42 24.82 18.81 -9.12
C SER A 42 25.69 19.41 -8.00
N ARG A 43 25.10 20.26 -7.17
CA ARG A 43 25.73 20.95 -6.03
C ARG A 43 25.27 20.42 -4.67
N SER A 44 24.40 19.40 -4.66
CA SER A 44 23.80 18.82 -3.44
C SER A 44 24.30 17.40 -3.23
N ASP A 45 24.33 16.93 -1.97
CA ASP A 45 24.55 15.52 -1.64
C ASP A 45 23.25 14.69 -1.75
N LEU A 46 22.12 15.33 -2.03
CA LEU A 46 20.83 14.68 -2.21
C LEU A 46 20.84 13.83 -3.48
N LYS A 47 20.48 12.55 -3.37
CA LYS A 47 20.48 11.64 -4.52
C LYS A 47 19.30 11.92 -5.44
N PHE A 48 19.55 12.02 -6.73
CA PHE A 48 18.51 12.04 -7.77
C PHE A 48 18.50 10.72 -8.53
N VAL A 49 17.37 10.01 -8.49
CA VAL A 49 17.15 8.74 -9.20
C VAL A 49 16.32 9.00 -10.44
N SER A 50 16.96 8.91 -11.61
CA SER A 50 16.27 9.10 -12.89
C SER A 50 15.53 7.82 -13.28
N MET A 51 14.21 7.91 -13.35
CA MET A 51 13.31 6.85 -13.80
C MET A 51 13.08 6.93 -15.32
N GLN A 52 12.33 5.98 -15.88
CA GLN A 52 12.02 5.94 -17.32
C GLN A 52 10.62 6.50 -17.63
N HIS A 53 9.73 6.57 -16.64
CA HIS A 53 8.38 7.10 -16.77
C HIS A 53 7.92 7.72 -15.46
N GLU A 54 7.17 8.83 -15.51
CA GLU A 54 6.73 9.55 -14.31
C GLU A 54 5.73 8.75 -13.46
N GLN A 55 4.94 7.86 -14.06
CA GLN A 55 4.14 6.90 -13.29
C GLN A 55 5.04 6.06 -12.37
N GLY A 56 6.19 5.59 -12.89
CA GLY A 56 7.21 4.90 -12.12
C GLY A 56 7.81 5.77 -11.02
N VAL A 57 8.03 7.07 -11.29
CA VAL A 57 8.47 8.05 -10.27
C VAL A 57 7.50 8.05 -9.09
N ALA A 58 6.20 8.23 -9.34
CA ALA A 58 5.22 8.33 -8.26
C ALA A 58 5.09 7.01 -7.46
N MET A 59 5.17 5.86 -8.12
CA MET A 59 5.15 4.54 -7.47
C MET A 59 6.43 4.27 -6.65
N ALA A 60 7.59 4.73 -7.11
CA ALA A 60 8.83 4.65 -6.35
C ALA A 60 8.81 5.55 -5.11
N VAL A 61 8.30 6.79 -5.26
CA VAL A 61 8.07 7.73 -4.15
C VAL A 61 7.15 7.11 -3.10
N GLU A 62 6.07 6.49 -3.52
CA GLU A 62 5.10 5.84 -2.64
C GLU A 62 5.76 4.74 -1.80
N ALA A 63 6.48 3.81 -2.43
CA ALA A 63 7.17 2.72 -1.74
C ALA A 63 8.29 3.22 -0.81
N TYR A 64 9.05 4.23 -1.24
CA TYR A 64 10.05 4.88 -0.40
C TYR A 64 9.41 5.51 0.84
N ALA A 65 8.29 6.24 0.65
CA ALA A 65 7.56 6.88 1.74
C ALA A 65 6.96 5.88 2.75
N ARG A 66 6.48 4.72 2.30
CA ARG A 66 6.03 3.63 3.19
C ARG A 66 7.11 3.13 4.14
N LEU A 67 8.37 3.18 3.72
CA LEU A 67 9.50 2.67 4.50
C LEU A 67 10.24 3.76 5.29
N LYS A 68 10.27 4.99 4.78
CA LYS A 68 10.99 6.14 5.39
C LYS A 68 10.08 7.16 6.07
N GLY A 69 8.76 7.07 5.87
CA GLY A 69 7.76 7.98 6.44
C GLY A 69 7.51 9.26 5.63
N PHE A 70 8.26 9.51 4.55
CA PHE A 70 8.04 10.61 3.60
C PHE A 70 8.80 10.36 2.31
N GLY A 71 8.27 10.82 1.16
CA GLY A 71 8.91 10.66 -0.14
C GLY A 71 8.74 11.90 -1.02
N VAL A 72 9.68 12.12 -1.95
CA VAL A 72 9.67 13.28 -2.84
C VAL A 72 9.89 12.87 -4.29
N GLY A 73 9.03 13.38 -5.19
CA GLY A 73 9.15 13.24 -6.64
C GLY A 73 9.23 14.59 -7.34
N ILE A 74 10.12 14.71 -8.33
CA ILE A 74 10.29 15.95 -9.11
C ILE A 74 10.26 15.61 -10.60
N VAL A 75 9.36 16.27 -11.36
CA VAL A 75 9.18 16.07 -12.79
C VAL A 75 8.92 17.39 -13.51
N THR A 76 9.04 17.38 -14.83
CA THR A 76 8.81 18.56 -15.66
C THR A 76 7.32 18.94 -15.74
N SER A 77 7.03 20.07 -16.37
CA SER A 77 5.68 20.57 -16.67
C SER A 77 4.91 19.67 -17.67
N GLY A 78 3.62 19.90 -17.79
CA GLY A 78 2.75 19.28 -18.78
C GLY A 78 2.72 17.74 -18.66
N PRO A 79 3.27 17.01 -19.66
CA PRO A 79 3.24 15.55 -19.66
C PRO A 79 3.94 14.94 -18.45
N GLY A 80 4.98 15.57 -17.89
CA GLY A 80 5.63 15.11 -16.67
C GLY A 80 4.66 15.06 -15.51
N GLY A 81 3.93 16.15 -15.25
CA GLY A 81 2.92 16.20 -14.20
C GLY A 81 1.74 15.27 -14.44
N THR A 82 1.19 15.23 -15.67
CA THR A 82 0.01 14.40 -15.96
C THR A 82 0.30 12.91 -15.88
N ASN A 83 1.52 12.46 -16.16
CA ASN A 83 1.91 11.06 -16.02
C ASN A 83 2.05 10.60 -14.55
N LEU A 84 2.17 11.50 -13.58
CA LEU A 84 2.21 11.14 -12.14
C LEU A 84 0.88 10.64 -11.58
N ILE A 85 -0.24 10.97 -12.22
CA ILE A 85 -1.61 10.89 -11.66
C ILE A 85 -1.90 9.53 -11.03
N THR A 86 -1.64 8.42 -11.72
CA THR A 86 -1.93 7.08 -11.23
C THR A 86 -1.20 6.78 -9.91
N GLY A 87 0.08 7.13 -9.81
CA GLY A 87 0.86 6.88 -8.59
C GLY A 87 0.49 7.83 -7.45
N ILE A 88 0.20 9.11 -7.75
CA ILE A 88 -0.29 10.07 -6.75
C ILE A 88 -1.63 9.62 -6.16
N ASN A 89 -2.56 9.10 -7.01
CA ASN A 89 -3.82 8.55 -6.51
C ASN A 89 -3.58 7.35 -5.59
N GLY A 90 -2.59 6.51 -5.89
CA GLY A 90 -2.16 5.43 -4.98
C GLY A 90 -1.73 5.96 -3.61
N CYS A 91 -0.90 7.02 -3.59
CA CYS A 91 -0.51 7.68 -2.34
C CYS A 91 -1.72 8.27 -1.58
N TYR A 92 -2.68 8.85 -2.29
CA TYR A 92 -3.87 9.46 -1.69
C TYR A 92 -4.78 8.42 -1.05
N ASP A 93 -5.12 7.37 -1.78
CA ASP A 93 -6.03 6.32 -1.32
C ASP A 93 -5.43 5.52 -0.15
N ASP A 94 -4.11 5.28 -0.17
CA ASP A 94 -3.40 4.51 0.86
C ASP A 94 -2.80 5.40 1.98
N SER A 95 -3.07 6.70 1.96
CA SER A 95 -2.65 7.65 3.00
C SER A 95 -1.13 7.76 3.15
N ILE A 96 -0.39 7.80 2.04
CA ILE A 96 1.09 7.85 2.02
C ILE A 96 1.58 9.30 1.93
N PRO A 97 2.28 9.81 2.95
CA PRO A 97 2.75 11.19 2.96
C PRO A 97 3.88 11.39 1.95
N SER A 98 3.64 12.24 0.95
CA SER A 98 4.60 12.48 -0.14
C SER A 98 4.44 13.89 -0.71
N LEU A 99 5.53 14.40 -1.28
CA LEU A 99 5.58 15.68 -1.98
C LEU A 99 5.93 15.45 -3.45
N PHE A 100 5.08 15.96 -4.34
CA PHE A 100 5.35 15.98 -5.77
C PHE A 100 5.56 17.44 -6.22
N ILE A 101 6.68 17.69 -6.89
CA ILE A 101 7.01 19.00 -7.47
C ILE A 101 6.99 18.85 -8.98
N THR A 102 6.14 19.65 -9.63
CA THR A 102 6.17 19.79 -11.09
C THR A 102 6.85 21.10 -11.46
N GLY A 103 7.65 21.08 -12.50
CA GLY A 103 8.10 22.33 -13.12
C GLY A 103 6.93 23.00 -13.84
N GLN A 104 7.05 24.30 -14.06
CA GLN A 104 6.05 25.08 -14.80
C GLN A 104 6.74 26.10 -15.70
N VAL A 105 6.03 26.61 -16.70
CA VAL A 105 6.49 27.76 -17.52
C VAL A 105 6.73 28.99 -16.63
N SER A 106 7.43 29.99 -17.15
CA SER A 106 7.62 31.26 -16.41
C SER A 106 6.27 31.90 -16.06
N THR A 107 6.20 32.57 -14.92
CA THR A 107 4.95 33.17 -14.43
C THR A 107 4.24 34.11 -15.44
N PRO A 108 4.96 34.91 -16.30
CA PRO A 108 4.31 35.70 -17.34
C PRO A 108 3.69 34.87 -18.47
N ASP A 109 4.11 33.62 -18.64
CA ASP A 109 3.64 32.73 -19.69
C ASP A 109 2.50 31.82 -19.22
N LEU A 110 2.04 31.96 -17.98
CA LEU A 110 0.90 31.25 -17.47
C LEU A 110 -0.40 31.69 -18.17
N THR A 111 -1.25 30.76 -18.47
CA THR A 111 -2.57 31.00 -19.09
C THR A 111 -3.44 31.88 -18.22
N GLY A 112 -3.44 31.69 -16.90
CA GLY A 112 -4.28 32.42 -15.97
C GLY A 112 -5.76 32.43 -16.42
N ASP A 113 -6.38 33.60 -16.33
CA ASP A 113 -7.78 33.82 -16.74
C ASP A 113 -7.94 34.26 -18.21
N SER A 114 -6.92 34.07 -19.05
CA SER A 114 -6.93 34.53 -20.45
C SER A 114 -7.96 33.83 -21.35
N GLY A 115 -8.51 32.70 -20.93
CA GLY A 115 -9.46 31.89 -21.70
C GLY A 115 -8.85 31.07 -22.83
N VAL A 116 -7.53 31.19 -23.11
CA VAL A 116 -6.86 30.30 -24.07
C VAL A 116 -6.54 28.95 -23.41
N ARG A 117 -6.41 27.88 -24.24
CA ARG A 117 -6.14 26.53 -23.71
C ARG A 117 -4.71 26.37 -23.21
N GLN A 118 -3.75 27.04 -23.83
CA GLN A 118 -2.33 26.98 -23.48
C GLN A 118 -1.67 28.28 -23.96
N ARG A 119 -0.76 28.83 -23.17
CA ARG A 119 0.01 30.03 -23.49
C ARG A 119 1.51 29.71 -23.58
N GLY A 120 2.09 29.16 -22.54
CA GLY A 120 3.46 28.68 -22.57
C GLY A 120 3.56 27.27 -23.13
N PHE A 121 4.71 26.91 -23.73
CA PHE A 121 4.93 25.55 -24.24
C PHE A 121 4.94 24.54 -23.10
N GLN A 122 4.14 23.47 -23.21
CA GLN A 122 3.92 22.44 -22.19
C GLN A 122 3.28 22.97 -20.90
N GLU A 123 2.70 24.17 -20.90
CA GLU A 123 1.89 24.62 -19.77
C GLU A 123 0.68 23.71 -19.58
N THR A 124 0.45 23.33 -18.35
CA THR A 124 -0.77 22.64 -17.88
C THR A 124 -1.10 23.19 -16.50
N ASN A 125 -2.37 23.48 -16.23
CA ASN A 125 -2.80 23.86 -14.89
C ASN A 125 -2.78 22.64 -13.96
N MET A 126 -1.56 22.29 -13.49
CA MET A 126 -1.35 21.10 -12.66
C MET A 126 -2.07 21.18 -11.33
N CYS A 127 -2.21 22.38 -10.75
CA CYS A 127 -2.97 22.55 -9.51
C CYS A 127 -4.44 22.13 -9.66
N ALA A 128 -5.07 22.46 -10.79
CA ALA A 128 -6.44 22.03 -11.06
C ALA A 128 -6.55 20.50 -11.30
N VAL A 129 -5.58 19.92 -11.99
CA VAL A 129 -5.51 18.48 -12.26
C VAL A 129 -5.29 17.68 -10.97
N MET A 130 -4.39 18.13 -10.09
CA MET A 130 -4.01 17.43 -8.86
C MET A 130 -5.00 17.62 -7.72
N LYS A 131 -5.78 18.71 -7.71
CA LYS A 131 -6.66 19.09 -6.60
C LYS A 131 -7.50 17.97 -6.00
N PRO A 132 -8.14 17.05 -6.77
CA PRO A 132 -8.93 15.95 -6.20
C PRO A 132 -8.08 14.78 -5.67
N LEU A 133 -6.77 14.75 -5.93
CA LEU A 133 -5.88 13.61 -5.66
C LEU A 133 -4.81 13.92 -4.61
N VAL A 134 -4.81 15.14 -4.06
CA VAL A 134 -3.81 15.57 -3.07
C VAL A 134 -4.47 16.32 -1.92
N LYS A 135 -3.81 16.33 -0.77
CA LYS A 135 -4.28 17.09 0.41
C LYS A 135 -4.15 18.61 0.22
N SER A 136 -3.10 19.05 -0.51
CA SER A 136 -2.95 20.45 -0.94
C SER A 136 -2.17 20.53 -2.25
N THR A 137 -2.42 21.60 -2.99
CA THR A 137 -1.67 21.94 -4.20
C THR A 137 -1.47 23.44 -4.24
N ASP A 138 -0.24 23.87 -4.47
CA ASP A 138 0.14 25.28 -4.47
C ASP A 138 0.99 25.61 -5.71
N LEU A 139 0.62 26.66 -6.46
CA LEU A 139 1.44 27.27 -7.52
C LEU A 139 2.30 28.39 -6.91
N VAL A 140 3.61 28.31 -7.03
CA VAL A 140 4.54 29.32 -6.48
C VAL A 140 4.68 30.47 -7.47
N THR A 141 4.05 31.62 -7.18
CA THR A 141 4.14 32.83 -8.02
C THR A 141 5.03 33.92 -7.42
N ASP A 142 5.51 33.75 -6.20
CA ASP A 142 6.41 34.64 -5.49
C ASP A 142 7.43 33.82 -4.69
N GLN A 143 8.72 33.99 -4.99
CA GLN A 143 9.81 33.30 -4.30
C GLN A 143 9.87 33.59 -2.79
N ASN A 144 9.35 34.72 -2.33
CA ASN A 144 9.33 35.08 -0.91
C ASN A 144 8.35 34.21 -0.09
N ASN A 145 7.39 33.57 -0.76
CA ASN A 145 6.46 32.61 -0.15
C ASN A 145 6.95 31.16 -0.17
N LEU A 146 8.09 30.89 -0.80
CA LEU A 146 8.60 29.53 -1.03
C LEU A 146 8.75 28.72 0.27
N ARG A 147 9.37 29.33 1.29
CA ARG A 147 9.54 28.70 2.61
C ARG A 147 8.19 28.34 3.24
N TYR A 148 7.25 29.27 3.24
CA TYR A 148 5.91 29.05 3.80
C TYR A 148 5.19 27.89 3.09
N ILE A 149 5.25 27.86 1.75
CA ILE A 149 4.61 26.83 0.93
C ILE A 149 5.22 25.45 1.21
N LEU A 150 6.56 25.35 1.25
CA LEU A 150 7.27 24.10 1.51
C LEU A 150 6.98 23.55 2.92
N GLU A 151 7.12 24.39 3.96
CA GLU A 151 6.84 24.01 5.35
C GLU A 151 5.37 23.59 5.53
N LYS A 152 4.41 24.34 4.96
CA LYS A 152 2.98 24.01 4.94
C LYS A 152 2.73 22.68 4.23
N ALA A 153 3.36 22.44 3.07
CA ALA A 153 3.17 21.22 2.28
C ALA A 153 3.61 19.98 3.08
N VAL A 154 4.81 19.99 3.66
CA VAL A 154 5.31 18.87 4.48
C VAL A 154 4.42 18.63 5.71
N HIS A 155 4.02 19.70 6.40
CA HIS A 155 3.10 19.59 7.53
C HIS A 155 1.76 18.97 7.09
N THR A 156 1.15 19.49 6.03
CA THR A 156 -0.15 19.01 5.50
C THR A 156 -0.07 17.54 5.06
N ALA A 157 1.05 17.13 4.44
CA ALA A 157 1.24 15.74 4.03
C ALA A 157 1.20 14.75 5.21
N LYS A 158 1.66 15.16 6.39
CA LYS A 158 1.81 14.31 7.59
C LYS A 158 0.69 14.49 8.61
N GLU A 159 0.02 15.64 8.65
CA GLU A 159 -1.00 15.94 9.66
C GLU A 159 -2.31 15.16 9.44
N GLY A 160 -2.92 14.71 10.54
CA GLY A 160 -4.18 13.96 10.49
C GLY A 160 -4.02 12.67 9.69
N ARG A 161 -4.98 12.35 8.79
CA ARG A 161 -4.79 11.28 7.82
C ARG A 161 -3.70 11.71 6.82
N PRO A 162 -2.55 11.02 6.75
CA PRO A 162 -1.47 11.40 5.83
C PRO A 162 -1.88 11.31 4.36
N GLY A 163 -1.09 11.92 3.47
CA GLY A 163 -1.34 11.82 2.03
C GLY A 163 -0.43 12.73 1.21
N PRO A 164 -0.52 12.65 -0.12
CA PRO A 164 0.30 13.42 -1.04
C PRO A 164 -0.06 14.89 -1.04
N VAL A 165 0.94 15.72 -1.33
CA VAL A 165 0.82 17.15 -1.61
C VAL A 165 1.56 17.50 -2.90
N HIS A 166 1.17 18.58 -3.55
CA HIS A 166 1.72 18.99 -4.82
C HIS A 166 2.14 20.46 -4.80
N ILE A 167 3.30 20.76 -5.41
CA ILE A 167 3.79 22.12 -5.64
C ILE A 167 4.12 22.27 -7.14
N ASP A 168 3.59 23.30 -7.78
CA ASP A 168 3.89 23.69 -9.15
C ASP A 168 4.88 24.86 -9.14
N LEU A 169 6.09 24.66 -9.70
CA LEU A 169 7.24 25.56 -9.51
C LEU A 169 7.72 26.16 -10.84
N PRO A 170 7.33 27.40 -11.18
CA PRO A 170 7.72 28.09 -12.41
C PRO A 170 9.24 28.28 -12.57
N ILE A 171 9.72 28.27 -13.82
CA ILE A 171 11.15 28.40 -14.16
C ILE A 171 11.76 29.70 -13.63
N ASP A 172 11.08 30.83 -13.79
CA ASP A 172 11.55 32.12 -13.31
C ASP A 172 11.68 32.17 -11.77
N ILE A 173 10.77 31.51 -11.06
CA ILE A 173 10.87 31.32 -9.61
C ILE A 173 12.09 30.46 -9.26
N GLN A 174 12.32 29.34 -9.97
CA GLN A 174 13.50 28.47 -9.75
C GLN A 174 14.81 29.25 -9.89
N MET A 175 14.86 30.22 -10.82
CA MET A 175 16.04 31.05 -11.12
C MET A 175 16.22 32.22 -10.17
N SER A 176 15.18 32.63 -9.44
CA SER A 176 15.22 33.81 -8.60
C SER A 176 16.12 33.66 -7.38
N ASP A 177 16.60 34.78 -6.85
CA ASP A 177 17.33 34.79 -5.58
C ASP A 177 16.33 34.82 -4.42
N VAL A 178 16.57 34.01 -3.39
CA VAL A 178 15.76 34.04 -2.17
C VAL A 178 16.15 35.24 -1.29
N GLY A 179 15.12 35.88 -0.69
CA GLY A 179 15.26 36.96 0.26
C GLY A 179 14.81 36.56 1.67
N GLU A 180 14.29 37.52 2.42
CA GLU A 180 13.58 37.19 3.67
C GLU A 180 12.28 36.48 3.35
N MET A 181 12.11 35.27 3.92
CA MET A 181 10.94 34.45 3.71
C MET A 181 10.17 34.21 5.01
N ARG A 182 8.85 34.33 4.91
CA ARG A 182 7.95 33.99 6.02
C ARG A 182 7.91 32.47 6.20
N GLY A 183 8.01 31.98 7.46
CA GLY A 183 7.78 30.57 7.81
C GLY A 183 6.31 30.25 8.03
N PHE A 184 5.99 28.95 8.08
CA PHE A 184 4.68 28.40 8.43
C PHE A 184 4.65 28.01 9.92
N THR A 185 3.56 28.31 10.60
CA THR A 185 3.33 27.87 11.99
C THR A 185 2.03 27.09 12.05
N PRO A 186 2.07 25.80 12.39
CA PRO A 186 0.88 24.97 12.47
C PRO A 186 0.00 25.36 13.67
N GLU A 187 -1.31 25.25 13.49
CA GLU A 187 -2.27 25.33 14.60
C GLU A 187 -2.39 23.96 15.27
N LYS A 188 -2.24 23.91 16.60
CA LYS A 188 -2.51 22.69 17.35
C LYS A 188 -4.02 22.53 17.58
N LYS A 189 -4.56 21.37 17.16
CA LYS A 189 -5.95 20.97 17.45
C LYS A 189 -5.91 19.67 18.24
N GLU A 190 -6.19 19.74 19.54
CA GLU A 190 -6.39 18.57 20.36
C GLU A 190 -7.86 18.47 20.73
N ARG A 191 -8.41 17.25 20.65
CA ARG A 191 -9.76 16.92 21.16
C ARG A 191 -9.65 15.87 22.23
N GLU A 192 -10.36 16.06 23.30
CA GLU A 192 -10.62 15.00 24.28
C GLU A 192 -11.77 14.13 23.76
N VAL A 193 -11.61 12.81 23.87
CA VAL A 193 -12.58 11.81 23.44
C VAL A 193 -12.90 10.95 24.65
N ASP A 194 -14.20 10.78 24.94
CA ASP A 194 -14.67 9.86 25.97
C ASP A 194 -14.54 8.42 25.47
N LEU A 195 -13.70 7.62 26.13
CA LEU A 195 -13.43 6.23 25.80
C LEU A 195 -14.23 5.24 26.68
N GLU A 196 -14.96 5.71 27.70
CA GLU A 196 -15.68 4.84 28.64
C GLU A 196 -16.67 3.88 27.94
N PRO A 197 -17.46 4.31 26.91
CA PRO A 197 -18.36 3.40 26.20
C PRO A 197 -17.60 2.28 25.46
N ALA A 198 -16.44 2.58 24.89
CA ALA A 198 -15.61 1.60 24.18
C ALA A 198 -14.95 0.62 25.16
N ILE A 199 -14.35 1.13 26.23
CA ILE A 199 -13.70 0.32 27.28
C ILE A 199 -14.73 -0.66 27.88
N ARG A 200 -15.92 -0.19 28.21
CA ARG A 200 -16.99 -1.05 28.73
C ARG A 200 -17.37 -2.14 27.75
N ALA A 201 -17.57 -1.81 26.47
CA ALA A 201 -17.90 -2.80 25.45
C ALA A 201 -16.78 -3.84 25.26
N ILE A 202 -15.51 -3.44 25.33
CA ILE A 202 -14.34 -4.32 25.28
C ILE A 202 -14.34 -5.30 26.47
N LEU A 203 -14.57 -4.82 27.68
CA LEU A 203 -14.54 -5.63 28.90
C LEU A 203 -15.75 -6.59 29.03
N GLU A 204 -16.87 -6.30 28.38
CA GLU A 204 -18.08 -7.12 28.37
C GLU A 204 -18.14 -8.16 27.24
N ALA A 205 -17.24 -8.07 26.24
CA ALA A 205 -17.27 -8.93 25.07
C ALA A 205 -16.91 -10.39 25.39
N HIS A 206 -17.64 -11.32 24.79
CA HIS A 206 -17.39 -12.76 24.88
C HIS A 206 -16.74 -13.35 23.62
N ARG A 207 -16.98 -12.73 22.48
CA ARG A 207 -16.46 -13.14 21.16
C ARG A 207 -15.85 -11.96 20.41
N PRO A 208 -14.84 -11.25 21.03
CA PRO A 208 -14.23 -10.09 20.41
C PRO A 208 -13.32 -10.50 19.25
N ILE A 209 -13.23 -9.65 18.23
CA ILE A 209 -12.20 -9.67 17.19
C ILE A 209 -11.56 -8.30 17.10
N LEU A 210 -10.23 -8.29 17.07
CA LEU A 210 -9.42 -7.09 16.78
C LEU A 210 -9.08 -7.05 15.29
N ILE A 211 -9.57 -6.03 14.59
CA ILE A 211 -9.23 -5.77 13.19
C ILE A 211 -8.17 -4.67 13.15
N ALA A 212 -6.96 -5.04 12.75
CA ALA A 212 -5.80 -4.15 12.72
C ALA A 212 -5.55 -3.60 11.31
N GLY A 213 -5.47 -2.28 11.17
CA GLY A 213 -5.24 -1.59 9.91
C GLY A 213 -3.90 -0.86 9.83
N GLU A 214 -3.53 -0.41 8.63
CA GLU A 214 -2.27 0.30 8.34
C GLU A 214 -2.18 1.64 9.11
N GLY A 215 -3.30 2.23 9.53
CA GLY A 215 -3.33 3.42 10.38
C GLY A 215 -2.54 3.26 11.67
N ILE A 216 -2.38 2.03 12.18
CA ILE A 216 -1.53 1.73 13.34
C ILE A 216 -0.06 2.01 13.01
N ARG A 217 0.41 1.56 11.83
CA ARG A 217 1.79 1.81 11.38
C ARG A 217 2.00 3.28 11.03
N LEU A 218 1.05 3.91 10.34
CA LEU A 218 1.12 5.33 10.00
C LEU A 218 1.19 6.22 11.25
N ALA A 219 0.58 5.78 12.36
CA ALA A 219 0.70 6.44 13.67
C ALA A 219 2.01 6.10 14.42
N GLY A 220 2.88 5.23 13.87
CA GLY A 220 4.10 4.76 14.54
C GLY A 220 3.81 3.96 15.82
N ALA A 221 2.76 3.16 15.84
CA ALA A 221 2.24 2.44 17.01
C ALA A 221 2.43 0.91 16.94
N GLU A 222 3.34 0.41 16.11
CA GLU A 222 3.52 -1.05 15.92
C GLU A 222 3.98 -1.77 17.20
N LYS A 223 4.82 -1.12 17.98
CA LYS A 223 5.30 -1.66 19.27
C LYS A 223 4.15 -1.73 20.27
N GLU A 224 3.47 -0.61 20.46
CA GLU A 224 2.35 -0.47 21.41
C GLU A 224 1.18 -1.40 21.00
N PHE A 225 1.01 -1.64 19.71
CA PHE A 225 0.03 -2.59 19.18
C PHE A 225 0.36 -4.04 19.56
N LYS A 226 1.63 -4.46 19.45
CA LYS A 226 2.05 -5.79 19.89
C LYS A 226 1.82 -5.98 21.40
N GLU A 227 2.15 -4.97 22.20
CA GLU A 227 1.85 -4.96 23.64
C GLU A 227 0.34 -5.07 23.91
N LEU A 228 -0.49 -4.38 23.13
CA LEU A 228 -1.94 -4.46 23.23
C LEU A 228 -2.48 -5.86 22.90
N VAL A 229 -1.96 -6.49 21.82
CA VAL A 229 -2.34 -7.85 21.42
C VAL A 229 -2.04 -8.86 22.52
N GLU A 230 -0.85 -8.80 23.13
CA GLU A 230 -0.48 -9.66 24.26
C GLU A 230 -1.38 -9.40 25.49
N LYS A 231 -1.73 -8.13 25.72
CA LYS A 231 -2.52 -7.72 26.86
C LYS A 231 -3.98 -8.13 26.76
N LEU A 232 -4.64 -7.82 25.63
CA LEU A 232 -6.05 -8.14 25.43
C LEU A 232 -6.28 -9.62 25.14
N ASP A 233 -5.30 -10.29 24.60
CA ASP A 233 -5.33 -11.70 24.18
C ASP A 233 -6.49 -12.03 23.21
N PHE A 234 -6.96 -11.04 22.44
CA PHE A 234 -8.04 -11.20 21.46
C PHE A 234 -7.53 -11.86 20.17
N PRO A 235 -8.37 -12.63 19.47
CA PRO A 235 -8.10 -13.02 18.09
C PRO A 235 -7.97 -11.79 17.18
N VAL A 236 -6.95 -11.78 16.32
CA VAL A 236 -6.58 -10.67 15.44
C VAL A 236 -6.78 -11.05 13.98
N CYS A 237 -7.51 -10.20 13.26
CA CYS A 237 -7.68 -10.26 11.82
C CYS A 237 -7.08 -8.99 11.18
N PRO A 238 -5.85 -9.04 10.64
CA PRO A 238 -5.27 -7.87 9.98
C PRO A 238 -6.00 -7.51 8.68
N SER A 239 -5.98 -6.23 8.34
CA SER A 239 -6.26 -5.79 6.96
C SER A 239 -5.12 -6.24 6.02
N TRP A 240 -5.36 -6.27 4.71
CA TRP A 240 -4.32 -6.60 3.74
C TRP A 240 -3.12 -5.63 3.82
N ALA A 241 -3.37 -4.34 4.06
CA ALA A 241 -2.33 -3.33 4.18
C ALA A 241 -1.45 -3.52 5.43
N PHE A 242 -1.96 -4.21 6.46
CA PHE A 242 -1.24 -4.48 7.71
C PHE A 242 -1.07 -5.99 7.96
N ALA A 243 -1.06 -6.78 6.90
CA ALA A 243 -1.02 -8.24 6.96
C ALA A 243 0.24 -8.79 7.67
N ASP A 244 1.33 -8.04 7.65
CA ASP A 244 2.61 -8.37 8.26
C ASP A 244 2.76 -7.91 9.72
N CYS A 245 1.68 -7.45 10.36
CA CYS A 245 1.72 -6.92 11.75
C CYS A 245 2.07 -7.96 12.81
N LEU A 246 1.75 -9.22 12.54
CA LEU A 246 2.04 -10.38 13.39
C LEU A 246 2.55 -11.54 12.52
N PRO A 247 3.49 -12.36 13.01
CA PRO A 247 3.90 -13.57 12.29
C PRO A 247 2.75 -14.56 12.13
N GLU A 248 2.82 -15.44 11.12
CA GLU A 248 1.72 -16.34 10.77
C GLU A 248 1.38 -17.34 11.88
N ASP A 249 2.37 -17.75 12.66
CA ASP A 249 2.24 -18.68 13.78
C ASP A 249 1.86 -18.01 15.12
N HIS A 250 1.70 -16.69 15.14
CA HIS A 250 1.28 -15.97 16.35
C HIS A 250 -0.06 -16.51 16.87
N PRO A 251 -0.20 -16.82 18.17
CA PRO A 251 -1.36 -17.50 18.74
C PRO A 251 -2.68 -16.75 18.57
N ASN A 252 -2.62 -15.42 18.46
CA ASN A 252 -3.79 -14.56 18.28
C ASN A 252 -4.14 -14.29 16.81
N ARG A 253 -3.22 -14.57 15.86
CA ARG A 253 -3.48 -14.35 14.45
C ARG A 253 -4.46 -15.37 13.89
N VAL A 254 -5.64 -14.93 13.46
CA VAL A 254 -6.66 -15.79 12.81
C VAL A 254 -6.42 -15.88 11.30
N GLY A 255 -6.28 -14.74 10.64
CA GLY A 255 -6.04 -14.64 9.20
C GLY A 255 -6.62 -13.36 8.62
N LEU A 256 -6.51 -13.22 7.30
CA LEU A 256 -7.00 -12.05 6.57
C LEU A 256 -8.49 -12.20 6.28
N ILE A 257 -9.26 -11.13 6.42
CA ILE A 257 -10.70 -11.09 6.14
C ILE A 257 -11.00 -10.51 4.76
N GLY A 258 -12.22 -10.70 4.31
CA GLY A 258 -12.76 -10.05 3.13
C GLY A 258 -13.18 -11.02 2.03
N ILE A 259 -13.43 -10.45 0.84
CA ILE A 259 -13.90 -11.21 -0.33
C ILE A 259 -12.96 -12.38 -0.67
N TYR A 260 -11.66 -12.14 -0.67
CA TYR A 260 -10.62 -13.15 -0.86
C TYR A 260 -9.92 -13.52 0.46
N GLY A 261 -10.60 -13.31 1.59
CA GLY A 261 -10.08 -13.62 2.92
C GLY A 261 -10.11 -15.12 3.24
N ASN A 262 -9.45 -15.47 4.34
CA ASN A 262 -9.46 -16.82 4.89
C ASN A 262 -10.88 -17.16 5.37
N ARG A 263 -11.40 -18.34 4.99
CA ARG A 263 -12.72 -18.79 5.44
C ARG A 263 -12.85 -18.78 6.98
N GLY A 264 -11.83 -19.26 7.68
CA GLY A 264 -11.82 -19.26 9.15
C GLY A 264 -11.84 -17.84 9.74
N ALA A 265 -11.12 -16.89 9.15
CA ALA A 265 -11.14 -15.49 9.58
C ALA A 265 -12.49 -14.81 9.29
N ASN A 266 -13.10 -15.11 8.15
CA ASN A 266 -14.44 -14.63 7.83
C ASN A 266 -15.50 -15.19 8.79
N PHE A 267 -15.42 -16.47 9.17
CA PHE A 267 -16.29 -17.03 10.23
C PHE A 267 -16.06 -16.34 11.56
N ALA A 268 -14.81 -16.05 11.93
CA ALA A 268 -14.51 -15.36 13.17
C ALA A 268 -15.15 -13.97 13.23
N VAL A 269 -15.00 -13.16 12.18
CA VAL A 269 -15.59 -11.83 12.11
C VAL A 269 -17.12 -11.88 12.09
N GLN A 270 -17.71 -12.79 11.33
CA GLN A 270 -19.17 -12.89 11.22
C GLN A 270 -19.85 -13.37 12.51
N ASN A 271 -19.19 -14.21 13.32
CA ASN A 271 -19.72 -14.72 14.58
C ASN A 271 -19.30 -13.90 15.82
N ALA A 272 -18.54 -12.82 15.64
CA ALA A 272 -18.14 -11.95 16.73
C ALA A 272 -19.36 -11.26 17.40
N ASP A 273 -19.24 -10.92 18.68
CA ASP A 273 -20.15 -10.02 19.39
C ASP A 273 -19.56 -8.61 19.54
N LEU A 274 -18.25 -8.47 19.32
CA LEU A 274 -17.54 -7.20 19.28
C LEU A 274 -16.50 -7.20 18.16
N LEU A 275 -16.49 -6.15 17.33
CA LEU A 275 -15.37 -5.81 16.48
C LEU A 275 -14.69 -4.55 17.02
N LEU A 276 -13.42 -4.67 17.41
CA LEU A 276 -12.56 -3.53 17.69
C LEU A 276 -11.69 -3.28 16.44
N THR A 277 -11.98 -2.20 15.70
CA THR A 277 -11.27 -1.87 14.47
C THR A 277 -10.40 -0.64 14.70
N ILE A 278 -9.10 -0.74 14.38
CA ILE A 278 -8.13 0.34 14.61
C ILE A 278 -7.40 0.65 13.32
N GLY A 279 -7.55 1.89 12.83
CA GLY A 279 -6.83 2.42 11.68
C GLY A 279 -7.12 1.67 10.36
N THR A 280 -8.36 1.23 10.17
CA THR A 280 -8.83 0.60 8.93
C THR A 280 -10.22 1.09 8.57
N ARG A 281 -10.42 1.42 7.29
CA ARG A 281 -11.66 2.03 6.77
C ARG A 281 -12.80 1.04 6.50
N LEU A 282 -12.60 -0.26 6.67
CA LEU A 282 -13.60 -1.31 6.41
C LEU A 282 -14.26 -1.16 5.02
N ASP A 283 -13.45 -1.15 3.98
CA ASP A 283 -13.92 -1.01 2.60
C ASP A 283 -14.71 -2.24 2.12
N SER A 284 -15.33 -2.13 0.95
CA SER A 284 -16.17 -3.19 0.38
C SER A 284 -15.43 -4.50 0.08
N ARG A 285 -14.10 -4.48 -0.10
CA ARG A 285 -13.29 -5.70 -0.27
C ARG A 285 -13.11 -6.44 1.05
N MET A 286 -13.08 -5.70 2.18
CA MET A 286 -13.00 -6.28 3.51
C MET A 286 -14.36 -6.73 4.04
N THR A 287 -15.41 -5.98 3.78
CA THR A 287 -16.74 -6.22 4.36
C THR A 287 -17.65 -7.08 3.49
N GLY A 288 -17.38 -7.16 2.19
CA GLY A 288 -18.33 -7.71 1.23
C GLY A 288 -19.62 -6.86 1.24
N LYS A 289 -20.77 -7.52 1.36
CA LYS A 289 -22.06 -6.81 1.51
C LYS A 289 -22.18 -6.24 2.93
N LYS A 290 -22.20 -4.93 3.06
CA LYS A 290 -22.16 -4.19 4.33
C LYS A 290 -23.26 -4.63 5.30
N GLU A 291 -24.49 -4.82 4.81
CA GLU A 291 -25.65 -5.21 5.63
C GLU A 291 -25.51 -6.62 6.22
N GLY A 292 -24.72 -7.48 5.57
CA GLY A 292 -24.41 -8.82 6.05
C GLY A 292 -23.13 -8.93 6.86
N PHE A 293 -22.36 -7.82 6.99
CA PHE A 293 -21.07 -7.82 7.67
C PHE A 293 -21.24 -7.74 9.19
N ALA A 294 -20.60 -8.68 9.90
CA ALA A 294 -20.51 -8.71 11.37
C ALA A 294 -21.86 -8.44 12.08
N ARG A 295 -22.94 -8.99 11.54
CA ARG A 295 -24.33 -8.68 11.86
C ARG A 295 -24.75 -8.96 13.32
N GLY A 296 -23.92 -9.70 14.07
CA GLY A 296 -24.10 -9.96 15.50
C GLY A 296 -23.20 -9.14 16.41
N ALA A 297 -22.32 -8.32 15.86
CA ALA A 297 -21.30 -7.61 16.61
C ALA A 297 -21.64 -6.13 16.82
N LYS A 298 -21.27 -5.62 17.99
CA LYS A 298 -21.10 -4.18 18.19
C LYS A 298 -19.77 -3.77 17.58
N ILE A 299 -19.74 -2.69 16.79
CA ILE A 299 -18.54 -2.22 16.09
C ILE A 299 -18.00 -0.96 16.74
N ILE A 300 -16.78 -1.05 17.30
CA ILE A 300 -15.96 0.09 17.70
C ILE A 300 -15.01 0.40 16.55
N MET A 301 -15.07 1.59 16.01
CA MET A 301 -14.17 2.01 14.92
C MET A 301 -13.34 3.22 15.36
N VAL A 302 -12.02 3.03 15.39
CA VAL A 302 -11.03 4.06 15.70
C VAL A 302 -10.37 4.51 14.43
N ASP A 303 -10.58 5.74 14.05
CA ASP A 303 -9.97 6.36 12.89
C ASP A 303 -9.68 7.85 13.16
N ILE A 304 -8.63 8.36 12.54
CA ILE A 304 -8.27 9.78 12.61
C ILE A 304 -9.12 10.63 11.65
N ASP A 305 -9.74 9.99 10.65
CA ASP A 305 -10.55 10.64 9.62
C ASP A 305 -12.05 10.54 9.96
N PRO A 306 -12.69 11.65 10.36
CA PRO A 306 -14.12 11.66 10.66
C PRO A 306 -15.00 11.32 9.45
N ALA A 307 -14.49 11.46 8.22
CA ALA A 307 -15.24 11.08 7.03
C ALA A 307 -15.40 9.56 6.91
N GLU A 308 -14.38 8.78 7.27
CA GLU A 308 -14.45 7.30 7.29
C GLU A 308 -15.42 6.83 8.38
N LEU A 309 -15.37 7.41 9.58
CA LEU A 309 -16.32 7.11 10.67
C LEU A 309 -17.75 7.40 10.25
N LYS A 310 -18.00 8.55 9.64
CA LYS A 310 -19.33 8.92 9.14
C LYS A 310 -19.81 7.99 8.00
N ASN A 311 -18.92 7.62 7.09
CA ASN A 311 -19.24 6.75 5.94
C ASN A 311 -19.61 5.33 6.39
N PHE A 312 -18.84 4.77 7.31
CA PHE A 312 -19.10 3.42 7.82
C PHE A 312 -20.29 3.43 8.83
N ASN A 313 -20.40 4.46 9.67
CA ASN A 313 -21.39 4.62 10.72
C ASN A 313 -21.38 3.44 11.72
N PRO A 314 -20.29 3.25 12.49
CA PRO A 314 -20.19 2.19 13.49
C PRO A 314 -21.02 2.50 14.75
N ASP A 315 -21.25 1.50 15.63
CA ASP A 315 -21.96 1.69 16.89
C ASP A 315 -21.24 2.65 17.85
N ILE A 316 -19.90 2.58 17.87
CA ILE A 316 -19.05 3.45 18.71
C ILE A 316 -17.94 4.04 17.81
N PRO A 317 -18.17 5.23 17.23
CA PRO A 317 -17.14 5.95 16.48
C PRO A 317 -16.15 6.65 17.44
N ILE A 318 -14.85 6.50 17.19
CA ILE A 318 -13.77 7.15 17.96
C ILE A 318 -12.86 7.90 16.99
N GLU A 319 -13.02 9.23 16.93
CA GLU A 319 -12.14 10.13 16.19
C GLU A 319 -10.86 10.37 16.99
N MET A 320 -9.86 9.52 16.82
CA MET A 320 -8.61 9.57 17.55
C MET A 320 -7.46 8.97 16.75
N ASP A 321 -6.24 9.47 17.00
CA ASP A 321 -5.01 8.85 16.54
C ASP A 321 -4.86 7.43 17.11
N ALA A 322 -4.47 6.47 16.26
CA ALA A 322 -4.39 5.05 16.63
C ALA A 322 -3.40 4.81 17.79
N LYS A 323 -2.26 5.51 17.82
CA LYS A 323 -1.27 5.36 18.90
C LYS A 323 -1.84 5.80 20.25
N ARG A 324 -2.46 6.98 20.29
CA ARG A 324 -3.09 7.49 21.52
C ARG A 324 -4.17 6.55 22.05
N PHE A 325 -4.99 5.99 21.16
CA PHE A 325 -6.02 5.02 21.55
C PHE A 325 -5.39 3.75 22.12
N ILE A 326 -4.40 3.17 21.45
CA ILE A 326 -3.70 1.95 21.87
C ILE A 326 -3.01 2.19 23.22
N GLU A 327 -2.32 3.31 23.41
CA GLU A 327 -1.68 3.67 24.68
C GLU A 327 -2.68 3.75 25.85
N ARG A 328 -3.90 4.25 25.60
CA ARG A 328 -4.97 4.29 26.61
C ARG A 328 -5.45 2.88 26.98
N LEU A 329 -5.64 1.99 26.02
CA LEU A 329 -6.00 0.60 26.28
C LEU A 329 -4.87 -0.17 27.00
N ASN A 330 -3.62 0.15 26.72
CA ASN A 330 -2.48 -0.43 27.42
C ASN A 330 -2.39 -0.02 28.91
N GLN A 331 -3.18 0.96 29.35
CA GLN A 331 -3.31 1.38 30.76
C GLN A 331 -4.43 0.67 31.53
N LEU A 332 -5.24 -0.19 30.87
CA LEU A 332 -6.32 -0.94 31.55
C LEU A 332 -5.79 -1.77 32.73
N ASP A 333 -6.61 -1.90 33.76
CA ASP A 333 -6.26 -2.63 34.99
C ASP A 333 -6.01 -4.12 34.74
N HIS A 334 -5.01 -4.67 35.41
CA HIS A 334 -4.62 -6.07 35.25
C HIS A 334 -5.73 -7.06 35.63
N TYR A 335 -6.52 -6.75 36.66
CA TYR A 335 -7.61 -7.64 37.11
C TYR A 335 -8.72 -7.74 36.03
N GLU A 336 -9.10 -6.62 35.42
CA GLU A 336 -10.08 -6.59 34.33
C GLU A 336 -9.60 -7.42 33.13
N ILE A 337 -8.30 -7.30 32.78
CA ILE A 337 -7.66 -8.07 31.70
C ILE A 337 -7.72 -9.57 31.96
N VAL A 338 -7.37 -10.02 33.17
CA VAL A 338 -7.39 -11.45 33.52
C VAL A 338 -8.81 -12.02 33.44
N ARG A 339 -9.80 -11.28 33.93
CA ARG A 339 -11.21 -11.66 33.83
C ARG A 339 -11.65 -11.82 32.39
N MET A 340 -11.30 -10.86 31.54
CA MET A 340 -11.63 -10.85 30.12
C MET A 340 -10.95 -12.00 29.37
N ALA A 341 -9.68 -12.27 29.60
CA ALA A 341 -8.95 -13.38 28.99
C ALA A 341 -9.59 -14.74 29.29
N TYR A 342 -10.05 -14.96 30.53
CA TYR A 342 -10.80 -16.15 30.89
C TYR A 342 -12.13 -16.25 30.14
N GLN A 343 -12.87 -15.16 30.06
CA GLN A 343 -14.18 -15.06 29.39
C GLN A 343 -14.09 -15.36 27.88
N THR A 344 -12.99 -14.97 27.21
CA THR A 344 -12.79 -15.08 25.77
C THR A 344 -12.03 -16.34 25.34
N SER A 345 -11.52 -17.15 26.28
CA SER A 345 -10.64 -18.29 25.98
C SER A 345 -11.26 -19.34 25.03
N ALA A 346 -12.54 -19.70 25.23
CA ALA A 346 -13.25 -20.65 24.38
C ALA A 346 -13.43 -20.11 22.95
N TRP A 347 -13.65 -18.80 22.82
CA TRP A 347 -13.75 -18.12 21.54
C TRP A 347 -12.43 -18.13 20.78
N LYS A 348 -11.32 -17.80 21.44
CA LYS A 348 -9.99 -17.87 20.85
C LYS A 348 -9.66 -19.29 20.34
N TYR A 349 -10.01 -20.30 21.12
CA TYR A 349 -9.85 -21.69 20.71
C TYR A 349 -10.66 -22.04 19.46
N LEU A 350 -11.90 -21.58 19.35
CA LEU A 350 -12.75 -21.79 18.17
C LEU A 350 -12.17 -21.09 16.93
N CYS A 351 -11.72 -19.85 17.04
CA CYS A 351 -11.06 -19.15 15.95
C CYS A 351 -9.82 -19.91 15.42
N LYS A 352 -9.00 -20.45 16.34
CA LYS A 352 -7.86 -21.29 15.99
C LYS A 352 -8.28 -22.59 15.30
N THR A 353 -9.39 -23.18 15.71
CA THR A 353 -9.95 -24.38 15.09
C THR A 353 -10.36 -24.10 13.65
N TRP A 354 -11.05 -22.99 13.38
CA TRP A 354 -11.40 -22.57 12.02
C TRP A 354 -10.17 -22.31 11.14
N LYS A 355 -9.14 -21.61 11.68
CA LYS A 355 -7.89 -21.37 10.96
C LYS A 355 -7.27 -22.70 10.50
N THR A 356 -7.26 -23.71 11.36
CA THR A 356 -6.68 -25.03 11.06
C THR A 356 -7.55 -25.85 10.12
N LYS A 357 -8.88 -25.77 10.29
CA LYS A 357 -9.85 -26.55 9.49
C LYS A 357 -9.90 -26.12 8.02
N TYR A 358 -9.67 -24.83 7.76
CA TYR A 358 -9.80 -24.24 6.41
C TYR A 358 -8.47 -23.66 5.89
N PRO A 359 -7.48 -24.53 5.58
CA PRO A 359 -6.21 -24.08 5.02
C PRO A 359 -6.43 -23.54 3.59
N LEU A 360 -5.68 -22.48 3.23
CA LEU A 360 -5.77 -21.87 1.89
C LEU A 360 -4.97 -22.66 0.85
N VAL A 361 -3.78 -23.13 1.22
CA VAL A 361 -3.01 -24.04 0.35
C VAL A 361 -3.45 -25.47 0.67
N THR A 362 -4.19 -26.07 -0.25
CA THR A 362 -4.77 -27.42 -0.12
C THR A 362 -3.92 -28.48 -0.80
N GLN A 363 -4.25 -29.77 -0.55
CA GLN A 363 -3.60 -30.89 -1.22
C GLN A 363 -3.82 -30.87 -2.75
N GLU A 364 -4.91 -30.26 -3.21
CA GLU A 364 -5.19 -30.07 -4.63
C GLU A 364 -4.14 -29.19 -5.30
N HIS A 365 -3.81 -28.04 -4.72
CA HIS A 365 -2.72 -27.17 -5.20
C HIS A 365 -1.36 -27.89 -5.23
N LEU A 366 -1.11 -28.72 -4.20
CA LEU A 366 0.12 -29.52 -4.11
C LEU A 366 0.19 -30.64 -5.16
N ASN A 367 -0.94 -31.19 -5.57
CA ASN A 367 -1.04 -32.28 -6.55
C ASN A 367 -1.21 -31.79 -7.99
N ASN A 368 -1.41 -30.48 -8.22
CA ASN A 368 -1.52 -29.91 -9.56
C ASN A 368 -0.28 -30.31 -10.39
N PRO A 369 -0.42 -30.89 -11.60
CA PRO A 369 0.71 -31.25 -12.44
C PRO A 369 1.51 -30.04 -12.94
N LEU A 370 0.85 -28.87 -13.03
CA LEU A 370 1.48 -27.59 -13.34
C LEU A 370 1.91 -26.86 -12.04
N ILE A 371 2.64 -25.78 -12.17
CA ILE A 371 2.95 -24.92 -11.03
C ILE A 371 1.70 -24.13 -10.66
N SER A 372 1.03 -24.50 -9.56
CA SER A 372 -0.02 -23.67 -8.99
C SER A 372 0.57 -22.37 -8.46
N PRO A 373 -0.02 -21.18 -8.75
CA PRO A 373 0.38 -19.91 -8.13
C PRO A 373 0.39 -19.95 -6.59
N TYR A 374 -0.48 -20.74 -5.97
CA TYR A 374 -0.49 -20.99 -4.52
C TYR A 374 0.77 -21.72 -4.05
N LEU A 375 1.17 -22.76 -4.80
CA LEU A 375 2.40 -23.49 -4.50
C LEU A 375 3.63 -22.61 -4.70
N PHE A 376 3.65 -21.79 -5.75
CA PHE A 376 4.71 -20.82 -5.98
C PHE A 376 4.81 -19.83 -4.81
N ALA A 377 3.71 -19.16 -4.45
CA ALA A 377 3.66 -18.16 -3.38
C ALA A 377 4.09 -18.78 -2.04
N ARG A 378 3.61 -19.98 -1.71
CA ARG A 378 3.99 -20.69 -0.50
C ARG A 378 5.47 -21.07 -0.49
N THR A 379 5.99 -21.61 -1.60
CA THR A 379 7.41 -22.00 -1.70
C THR A 379 8.32 -20.78 -1.61
N LEU A 380 7.94 -19.67 -2.26
CA LEU A 380 8.68 -18.41 -2.14
C LEU A 380 8.70 -17.92 -0.69
N SER A 381 7.56 -17.93 -0.03
CA SER A 381 7.45 -17.55 1.39
C SER A 381 8.32 -18.40 2.30
N ASP A 382 8.27 -19.75 2.12
CA ASP A 382 9.06 -20.70 2.93
C ASP A 382 10.56 -20.41 2.83
N GLU A 383 11.06 -20.12 1.60
CA GLU A 383 12.48 -19.90 1.32
C GLU A 383 12.96 -18.46 1.58
N THR A 384 12.01 -17.51 1.73
CA THR A 384 12.33 -16.10 1.98
C THR A 384 12.55 -15.86 3.47
N GLY A 385 13.71 -15.33 3.83
CA GLY A 385 14.02 -14.82 5.17
C GLY A 385 13.52 -13.39 5.38
N GLU A 386 14.35 -12.55 5.99
CA GLU A 386 14.12 -11.11 6.08
C GLU A 386 14.10 -10.48 4.69
N ALA A 387 13.04 -9.76 4.36
CA ALA A 387 12.89 -9.10 3.07
C ALA A 387 11.75 -8.07 3.07
N ILE A 388 11.78 -7.20 2.05
CA ILE A 388 10.62 -6.41 1.61
C ILE A 388 9.98 -7.14 0.43
N ILE A 389 8.70 -7.47 0.54
CA ILE A 389 7.95 -8.19 -0.49
C ILE A 389 6.90 -7.25 -1.08
N ILE A 390 6.95 -7.06 -2.39
CA ILE A 390 6.07 -6.13 -3.11
C ILE A 390 5.33 -6.89 -4.20
N PRO A 391 4.14 -7.44 -3.90
CA PRO A 391 3.29 -8.04 -4.91
C PRO A 391 2.55 -6.97 -5.72
N ASP A 392 2.39 -7.24 -7.01
CA ASP A 392 1.62 -6.41 -7.93
C ASP A 392 0.12 -6.72 -7.84
N SER A 393 -0.69 -5.84 -8.37
CA SER A 393 -2.14 -5.99 -8.50
C SER A 393 -2.57 -7.27 -9.25
N GLY A 394 -3.80 -7.66 -9.09
CA GLY A 394 -4.40 -8.80 -9.79
C GLY A 394 -4.32 -10.13 -9.04
N GLY A 395 -4.30 -11.25 -9.80
CA GLY A 395 -4.29 -12.60 -9.22
C GLY A 395 -3.08 -12.86 -8.33
N ASN A 396 -1.91 -12.42 -8.74
CA ASN A 396 -0.67 -12.60 -7.96
C ASN A 396 -0.73 -11.96 -6.59
N LEU A 397 -1.36 -10.77 -6.44
CA LEU A 397 -1.59 -10.18 -5.12
C LEU A 397 -2.44 -11.10 -4.24
N SER A 398 -3.55 -11.59 -4.78
CA SER A 398 -4.47 -12.44 -4.01
C SER A 398 -3.84 -13.78 -3.62
N TRP A 399 -3.11 -14.44 -4.53
CA TRP A 399 -2.40 -15.69 -4.23
C TRP A 399 -1.30 -15.49 -3.18
N ILE A 400 -0.55 -14.38 -3.25
CA ILE A 400 0.43 -14.03 -2.22
C ILE A 400 -0.28 -13.80 -0.88
N MET A 401 -1.30 -12.95 -0.82
CA MET A 401 -2.00 -12.64 0.43
C MET A 401 -2.64 -13.87 1.06
N GLN A 402 -3.12 -14.83 0.25
CA GLN A 402 -3.72 -16.07 0.73
C GLN A 402 -2.69 -17.14 1.14
N SER A 403 -1.46 -17.13 0.60
CA SER A 403 -0.50 -18.24 0.77
C SER A 403 0.73 -17.89 1.59
N TRP A 404 1.03 -16.59 1.74
CA TRP A 404 2.25 -16.13 2.40
C TRP A 404 2.26 -16.46 3.89
N GLN A 405 3.37 -17.01 4.37
CA GLN A 405 3.60 -17.26 5.79
C GLN A 405 4.43 -16.09 6.35
N PHE A 406 3.74 -15.15 6.95
CA PHE A 406 4.37 -13.93 7.48
C PHE A 406 5.38 -14.25 8.59
N LYS A 407 6.56 -13.66 8.50
CA LYS A 407 7.63 -13.75 9.50
C LYS A 407 7.89 -12.36 10.09
N GLU A 408 8.32 -12.29 11.34
CA GLU A 408 8.46 -11.01 12.06
C GLU A 408 9.42 -10.01 11.40
N SER A 409 10.45 -10.50 10.70
CA SER A 409 11.45 -9.65 10.02
C SER A 409 11.03 -9.15 8.64
N GLN A 410 9.84 -9.52 8.16
CA GLN A 410 9.36 -9.21 6.82
C GLN A 410 8.47 -7.98 6.81
N ARG A 411 8.49 -7.26 5.69
CA ARG A 411 7.53 -6.21 5.34
C ARG A 411 6.90 -6.57 4.00
N LEU A 412 5.57 -6.66 3.97
CA LEU A 412 4.83 -6.89 2.73
C LEU A 412 3.87 -5.73 2.50
N PHE A 413 3.92 -5.14 1.32
CA PHE A 413 2.97 -4.10 0.92
C PHE A 413 2.75 -4.07 -0.59
N SER A 414 1.63 -3.49 -0.97
CA SER A 414 1.24 -3.11 -2.32
C SER A 414 0.47 -1.80 -2.24
N THR A 415 0.07 -1.23 -3.36
CA THR A 415 -0.91 -0.15 -3.34
C THR A 415 -2.31 -0.78 -3.37
N PHE A 416 -3.01 -0.72 -2.24
CA PHE A 416 -4.24 -1.48 -2.04
C PHE A 416 -5.50 -0.72 -2.48
N GLY A 417 -5.52 0.60 -2.33
CA GLY A 417 -6.68 1.43 -2.65
C GLY A 417 -6.91 1.56 -4.14
N ASN A 418 -5.96 2.16 -4.85
CA ASN A 418 -6.03 2.35 -6.30
C ASN A 418 -5.70 1.07 -7.08
N SER A 419 -4.78 0.26 -6.57
CA SER A 419 -4.39 -1.06 -7.09
C SER A 419 -4.08 -1.11 -8.61
N PRO A 420 -3.25 -0.21 -9.18
CA PRO A 420 -2.88 -0.26 -10.58
C PRO A 420 -1.96 -1.44 -10.87
N MET A 421 -2.09 -2.01 -12.07
CA MET A 421 -1.12 -2.98 -12.59
C MET A 421 0.24 -2.29 -12.84
N GLY A 422 1.34 -3.03 -12.67
CA GLY A 422 2.70 -2.54 -12.90
C GLY A 422 3.30 -1.75 -11.73
N TYR A 423 2.65 -1.70 -10.58
CA TYR A 423 3.12 -1.01 -9.39
C TYR A 423 4.42 -1.59 -8.82
N SER A 424 4.49 -2.93 -8.69
CA SER A 424 5.55 -3.56 -7.89
C SER A 424 6.96 -3.36 -8.45
N LEU A 425 7.13 -3.21 -9.75
CA LEU A 425 8.44 -3.02 -10.35
C LEU A 425 9.07 -1.67 -9.98
N PRO A 426 8.45 -0.49 -10.26
CA PRO A 426 8.96 0.79 -9.81
C PRO A 426 8.94 0.96 -8.28
N ALA A 427 7.96 0.41 -7.58
CA ALA A 427 7.93 0.39 -6.12
C ALA A 427 9.14 -0.32 -5.51
N SER A 428 9.60 -1.41 -6.14
CA SER A 428 10.82 -2.11 -5.73
C SER A 428 12.08 -1.24 -5.87
N ILE A 429 12.11 -0.35 -6.85
CA ILE A 429 13.18 0.65 -7.00
C ILE A 429 13.16 1.60 -5.79
N GLY A 430 11.99 2.17 -5.47
CA GLY A 430 11.82 3.03 -4.29
C GLY A 430 12.23 2.34 -2.99
N ALA A 431 11.84 1.10 -2.81
CA ALA A 431 12.20 0.30 -1.64
C ALA A 431 13.71 0.09 -1.50
N CYS A 432 14.44 -0.17 -2.60
CA CYS A 432 15.89 -0.33 -2.54
C CYS A 432 16.64 0.91 -2.04
N TYR A 433 16.11 2.11 -2.23
CA TYR A 433 16.67 3.33 -1.69
C TYR A 433 16.23 3.61 -0.23
N ALA A 434 15.20 2.93 0.23
CA ALA A 434 14.67 3.14 1.57
C ALA A 434 15.25 2.17 2.61
N THR A 435 15.82 1.03 2.21
CA THR A 435 16.30 -0.01 3.12
C THR A 435 17.41 -0.85 2.50
N ASP A 436 18.25 -1.43 3.37
CA ASP A 436 19.28 -2.41 2.98
C ASP A 436 18.74 -3.86 2.94
N LYS A 437 17.47 -4.09 3.29
CA LYS A 437 16.86 -5.42 3.23
C LYS A 437 16.71 -5.89 1.79
N PRO A 438 16.79 -7.21 1.52
CA PRO A 438 16.49 -7.76 0.22
C PRO A 438 15.09 -7.36 -0.27
N VAL A 439 14.96 -6.95 -1.54
CA VAL A 439 13.69 -6.56 -2.15
C VAL A 439 13.25 -7.64 -3.14
N ILE A 440 12.03 -8.11 -2.97
CA ILE A 440 11.38 -9.13 -3.81
C ILE A 440 10.16 -8.50 -4.48
N CYS A 441 10.22 -8.38 -5.80
CA CYS A 441 9.14 -7.96 -6.67
C CYS A 441 8.41 -9.20 -7.18
N VAL A 442 7.09 -9.31 -6.93
CA VAL A 442 6.25 -10.36 -7.52
C VAL A 442 5.22 -9.70 -8.42
N ILE A 443 5.28 -9.97 -9.71
CA ILE A 443 4.50 -9.26 -10.72
C ILE A 443 3.89 -10.21 -11.73
N GLY A 444 2.65 -9.95 -12.18
CA GLY A 444 2.01 -10.73 -13.23
C GLY A 444 2.57 -10.40 -14.62
N ASP A 445 2.36 -11.32 -15.57
CA ASP A 445 2.78 -11.18 -16.97
C ASP A 445 2.14 -9.98 -17.68
N GLY A 446 0.89 -9.65 -17.36
CA GLY A 446 0.24 -8.43 -17.83
C GLY A 446 0.71 -7.19 -17.07
N GLY A 447 0.93 -7.31 -15.74
CA GLY A 447 1.36 -6.20 -14.89
C GLY A 447 2.72 -5.64 -15.27
N ILE A 448 3.72 -6.50 -15.48
CA ILE A 448 5.09 -6.05 -15.81
C ILE A 448 5.15 -5.20 -17.09
N GLN A 449 4.25 -5.44 -18.05
CA GLN A 449 4.22 -4.69 -19.31
C GLN A 449 3.84 -3.22 -19.12
N MET A 450 3.17 -2.85 -18.02
CA MET A 450 2.78 -1.46 -17.74
C MET A 450 3.97 -0.55 -17.42
N ASN A 451 5.03 -1.11 -16.81
CA ASN A 451 6.22 -0.35 -16.39
C ASN A 451 7.51 -1.09 -16.73
N ILE A 452 7.51 -1.92 -17.77
CA ILE A 452 8.64 -2.78 -18.15
C ILE A 452 9.93 -2.00 -18.43
N GLN A 453 9.83 -0.74 -18.87
CA GLN A 453 10.94 0.17 -19.11
C GLN A 453 11.78 0.43 -17.85
N GLU A 454 11.22 0.25 -16.65
CA GLU A 454 11.95 0.42 -15.40
C GLU A 454 13.01 -0.67 -15.15
N LEU A 455 13.02 -1.73 -15.96
CA LEU A 455 14.17 -2.66 -16.03
C LEU A 455 15.46 -1.92 -16.39
N GLN A 456 15.38 -0.85 -17.21
CA GLN A 456 16.54 0.00 -17.51
C GLN A 456 17.01 0.76 -16.27
N THR A 457 16.09 1.29 -15.45
CA THR A 457 16.43 1.95 -14.18
C THR A 457 17.13 0.98 -13.23
N ILE A 458 16.58 -0.22 -13.07
CA ILE A 458 17.17 -1.28 -12.24
C ILE A 458 18.59 -1.60 -12.70
N LYS A 459 18.79 -1.68 -14.02
CA LYS A 459 20.12 -1.95 -14.60
C LYS A 459 21.09 -0.79 -14.43
N ASN A 460 20.65 0.44 -14.69
CA ASN A 460 21.50 1.64 -14.61
C ASN A 460 22.08 1.84 -13.21
N TYR A 461 21.27 1.59 -12.18
CA TYR A 461 21.67 1.76 -10.78
C TYR A 461 22.14 0.46 -10.12
N ASN A 462 22.19 -0.66 -10.87
CA ASN A 462 22.58 -1.98 -10.39
C ASN A 462 21.82 -2.41 -9.11
N LEU A 463 20.51 -2.22 -9.10
CA LEU A 463 19.68 -2.44 -7.91
C LEU A 463 19.51 -3.93 -7.60
N PRO A 464 19.64 -4.37 -6.33
CA PRO A 464 19.62 -5.77 -5.94
C PRO A 464 18.18 -6.31 -5.79
N ILE A 465 17.40 -6.27 -6.87
CA ILE A 465 15.98 -6.68 -6.88
C ILE A 465 15.84 -8.10 -7.44
N LYS A 466 15.07 -8.94 -6.75
CA LYS A 466 14.64 -10.27 -7.22
C LYS A 466 13.24 -10.15 -7.80
N ILE A 467 13.12 -10.24 -9.12
CA ILE A 467 11.86 -10.07 -9.85
C ILE A 467 11.32 -11.45 -10.21
N PHE A 468 10.13 -11.80 -9.70
CA PHE A 468 9.41 -13.01 -10.09
C PHE A 468 8.20 -12.62 -10.93
N VAL A 469 8.21 -13.00 -12.20
CA VAL A 469 7.09 -12.81 -13.11
C VAL A 469 6.22 -14.05 -13.08
N VAL A 470 5.01 -13.91 -12.54
CA VAL A 470 3.99 -14.97 -12.53
C VAL A 470 3.32 -14.99 -13.91
N GLN A 471 3.75 -15.94 -14.75
CA GLN A 471 3.27 -16.07 -16.12
C GLN A 471 2.13 -17.09 -16.15
N ASN A 472 0.89 -16.60 -16.25
CA ASN A 472 -0.32 -17.40 -16.34
C ASN A 472 -1.13 -17.10 -17.62
N GLN A 473 -0.46 -16.64 -18.68
CA GLN A 473 -1.00 -16.37 -20.01
C GLN A 473 -2.11 -15.29 -20.04
N GLY A 474 -1.88 -14.17 -19.32
CA GLY A 474 -2.74 -12.98 -19.38
C GLY A 474 -3.46 -12.65 -18.07
N TYR A 475 -4.60 -12.00 -18.15
CA TYR A 475 -5.29 -11.41 -17.00
C TYR A 475 -6.19 -12.44 -16.27
N GLY A 476 -5.59 -13.36 -15.51
CA GLY A 476 -6.29 -14.49 -14.88
C GLY A 476 -7.47 -14.10 -13.99
N ILE A 477 -7.36 -13.03 -13.19
CA ILE A 477 -8.48 -12.56 -12.34
C ILE A 477 -9.66 -12.04 -13.19
N ILE A 478 -9.38 -11.46 -14.36
CA ILE A 478 -10.43 -10.99 -15.28
C ILE A 478 -11.09 -12.18 -15.98
N ARG A 479 -10.31 -13.20 -16.41
CA ARG A 479 -10.87 -14.46 -16.93
C ARG A 479 -11.80 -15.09 -15.91
N GLN A 480 -11.36 -15.25 -14.65
CA GLN A 480 -12.19 -15.80 -13.58
C GLN A 480 -13.49 -14.99 -13.39
N PHE A 481 -13.44 -13.65 -13.49
CA PHE A 481 -14.62 -12.80 -13.41
C PHE A 481 -15.56 -13.05 -14.61
N GLN A 482 -15.01 -13.11 -15.81
CA GLN A 482 -15.79 -13.37 -17.05
C GLN A 482 -16.41 -14.77 -17.02
N ASP A 483 -15.72 -15.77 -16.48
CA ASP A 483 -16.28 -17.13 -16.26
C ASP A 483 -17.43 -17.09 -15.25
N SER A 484 -17.24 -16.43 -14.12
CA SER A 484 -18.22 -16.43 -13.03
C SER A 484 -19.49 -15.64 -13.35
N TYR A 485 -19.38 -14.52 -14.11
CA TYR A 485 -20.48 -13.55 -14.26
C TYR A 485 -20.86 -13.25 -15.71
N MET A 486 -20.00 -13.60 -16.69
CA MET A 486 -20.22 -13.27 -18.11
C MET A 486 -20.39 -14.52 -18.99
N GLY A 487 -20.63 -15.68 -18.38
CA GLY A 487 -20.84 -16.94 -19.10
C GLY A 487 -19.64 -17.37 -19.95
N GLY A 488 -18.42 -17.13 -19.45
CA GLY A 488 -17.17 -17.52 -20.10
C GLY A 488 -16.84 -16.73 -21.39
N ARG A 489 -17.43 -15.57 -21.61
CA ARG A 489 -17.09 -14.70 -22.74
C ARG A 489 -15.84 -13.89 -22.44
N HIS A 490 -14.69 -14.39 -22.88
CA HIS A 490 -13.39 -13.76 -22.66
C HIS A 490 -13.13 -12.67 -23.68
N ILE A 491 -12.98 -11.42 -23.22
CA ILE A 491 -12.61 -10.27 -24.04
C ILE A 491 -11.46 -9.52 -23.35
N GLY A 492 -10.33 -9.39 -24.03
CA GLY A 492 -9.15 -8.66 -23.54
C GLY A 492 -8.48 -9.29 -22.32
N SER A 493 -8.76 -10.55 -22.00
CA SER A 493 -8.18 -11.28 -20.87
C SER A 493 -7.24 -12.42 -21.28
N GLU A 494 -7.29 -12.81 -22.56
CA GLU A 494 -6.43 -13.83 -23.19
C GLU A 494 -5.46 -13.11 -24.15
N GLU A 495 -4.46 -12.46 -23.59
CA GLU A 495 -3.46 -11.71 -24.36
C GLU A 495 -2.20 -12.57 -24.51
N GLY A 496 -1.56 -12.49 -25.69
CA GLY A 496 -0.25 -13.10 -25.88
C GLY A 496 0.79 -12.46 -24.96
N VAL A 497 1.59 -13.27 -24.29
CA VAL A 497 2.65 -12.78 -23.41
C VAL A 497 4.02 -12.91 -24.06
N PRO A 498 4.92 -11.91 -23.92
CA PRO A 498 6.25 -11.99 -24.47
C PRO A 498 7.15 -12.95 -23.65
N ASP A 499 8.29 -13.32 -24.20
CA ASP A 499 9.34 -14.06 -23.51
C ASP A 499 10.11 -13.11 -22.57
N PHE A 500 9.77 -13.10 -21.29
CA PHE A 500 10.36 -12.18 -20.31
C PHE A 500 11.83 -12.47 -20.05
N VAL A 501 12.30 -13.70 -20.26
CA VAL A 501 13.72 -14.05 -20.15
C VAL A 501 14.51 -13.37 -21.26
N LYS A 502 14.00 -13.31 -22.49
CA LYS A 502 14.65 -12.58 -23.60
C LYS A 502 14.65 -11.08 -23.37
N ILE A 503 13.52 -10.54 -22.86
CA ILE A 503 13.43 -9.11 -22.54
C ILE A 503 14.42 -8.73 -21.45
N ALA A 504 14.48 -9.46 -20.35
CA ALA A 504 15.44 -9.21 -19.28
C ALA A 504 16.89 -9.25 -19.77
N LYS A 505 17.23 -10.22 -20.63
CA LYS A 505 18.55 -10.30 -21.28
C LYS A 505 18.85 -9.08 -22.14
N ALA A 506 17.85 -8.55 -22.88
CA ALA A 506 18.02 -7.35 -23.68
C ALA A 506 18.35 -6.11 -22.82
N TYR A 507 17.79 -6.03 -21.61
CA TYR A 507 18.13 -5.01 -20.60
C TYR A 507 19.44 -5.33 -19.83
N GLY A 508 20.09 -6.49 -20.09
CA GLY A 508 21.30 -6.92 -19.38
C GLY A 508 21.05 -7.40 -17.95
N ILE A 509 19.86 -7.84 -17.64
CA ILE A 509 19.47 -8.42 -16.32
C ILE A 509 19.61 -9.94 -16.40
N PRO A 510 20.35 -10.60 -15.47
CA PRO A 510 20.37 -12.06 -15.36
C PRO A 510 18.97 -12.63 -15.24
N SER A 511 18.68 -13.69 -16.00
CA SER A 511 17.32 -14.22 -16.02
C SER A 511 17.27 -15.70 -16.37
N PHE A 512 16.23 -16.38 -15.89
CA PHE A 512 15.90 -17.76 -16.24
C PHE A 512 14.40 -18.05 -16.04
N ARG A 513 13.95 -19.21 -16.54
CA ARG A 513 12.57 -19.67 -16.45
C ARG A 513 12.47 -20.86 -15.51
N ILE A 514 11.36 -20.93 -14.79
CA ILE A 514 10.92 -22.09 -14.03
C ILE A 514 9.58 -22.52 -14.63
N ASP A 515 9.56 -23.64 -15.34
CA ASP A 515 8.37 -24.17 -16.02
C ASP A 515 8.00 -25.59 -15.56
N LYS A 516 8.80 -26.18 -14.65
CA LYS A 516 8.55 -27.47 -14.06
C LYS A 516 8.42 -27.35 -12.54
N LYS A 517 7.45 -28.03 -12.00
CA LYS A 517 7.16 -28.07 -10.56
C LYS A 517 8.34 -28.57 -9.73
N GLU A 518 9.05 -29.59 -10.25
CA GLU A 518 10.20 -30.20 -9.61
C GLU A 518 11.35 -29.20 -9.40
N ASP A 519 11.47 -28.24 -10.31
CA ASP A 519 12.54 -27.24 -10.30
C ASP A 519 12.20 -25.99 -9.47
N LEU A 520 10.94 -25.86 -9.03
CA LEU A 520 10.41 -24.64 -8.39
C LEU A 520 11.24 -24.23 -7.17
N ARG A 521 11.40 -25.11 -6.19
CA ARG A 521 12.11 -24.81 -4.94
C ARG A 521 13.59 -24.50 -5.18
N GLN A 522 14.25 -25.25 -6.07
CA GLN A 522 15.65 -25.02 -6.41
C GLN A 522 15.84 -23.72 -7.19
N GLY A 523 14.95 -23.42 -8.13
CA GLY A 523 14.95 -22.18 -8.88
C GLY A 523 14.77 -20.94 -7.99
N ILE A 524 13.82 -20.99 -7.04
CA ILE A 524 13.61 -19.94 -6.05
C ILE A 524 14.87 -19.75 -5.19
N LYS A 525 15.45 -20.82 -4.63
CA LYS A 525 16.69 -20.75 -3.85
C LYS A 525 17.85 -20.14 -4.63
N LYS A 526 17.96 -20.47 -5.92
CA LYS A 526 18.98 -19.90 -6.81
C LYS A 526 18.74 -18.39 -6.97
N ALA A 527 17.50 -17.97 -7.24
CA ALA A 527 17.16 -16.56 -7.42
C ALA A 527 17.44 -15.73 -6.17
N LEU A 528 17.06 -16.23 -4.99
CA LEU A 528 17.26 -15.52 -3.72
C LEU A 528 18.73 -15.28 -3.36
N LYS A 529 19.66 -16.09 -3.91
CA LYS A 529 21.11 -15.93 -3.73
C LYS A 529 21.76 -14.92 -4.70
N MET A 530 21.05 -14.53 -5.75
CA MET A 530 21.54 -13.55 -6.73
C MET A 530 21.22 -12.13 -6.24
N ASP A 531 22.08 -11.18 -6.52
CA ASP A 531 21.81 -9.78 -6.19
C ASP A 531 20.65 -9.25 -7.06
N GLN A 532 20.73 -9.44 -8.35
CA GLN A 532 19.75 -8.99 -9.34
C GLN A 532 19.35 -10.15 -10.25
N VAL A 533 18.05 -10.39 -10.40
CA VAL A 533 17.56 -11.45 -11.29
C VAL A 533 16.10 -11.22 -11.68
N LEU A 534 15.74 -11.62 -12.90
CA LEU A 534 14.34 -11.82 -13.31
C LEU A 534 14.11 -13.32 -13.53
N VAL A 535 13.12 -13.85 -12.83
CA VAL A 535 12.67 -15.24 -12.95
C VAL A 535 11.26 -15.26 -13.51
N GLU A 536 11.07 -15.88 -14.66
CA GLU A 536 9.76 -16.16 -15.22
C GLU A 536 9.27 -17.50 -14.68
N VAL A 537 8.18 -17.48 -13.90
CA VAL A 537 7.55 -18.67 -13.32
C VAL A 537 6.29 -18.97 -14.11
N VAL A 538 6.32 -20.07 -14.87
CA VAL A 538 5.18 -20.50 -15.69
C VAL A 538 4.19 -21.25 -14.84
N CYS A 539 3.07 -20.59 -14.53
CA CYS A 539 2.02 -21.11 -13.66
C CYS A 539 0.83 -21.67 -14.44
N ASP A 540 -0.01 -22.43 -13.76
CA ASP A 540 -1.27 -22.93 -14.31
C ASP A 540 -2.16 -21.73 -14.72
N PRO A 541 -2.52 -21.59 -16.01
CA PRO A 541 -3.35 -20.49 -16.47
C PRO A 541 -4.81 -20.58 -15.99
N ASN A 542 -5.25 -21.75 -15.53
CA ASN A 542 -6.63 -22.00 -15.10
C ASN A 542 -6.82 -21.91 -13.58
N GLU A 543 -5.75 -21.68 -12.82
CA GLU A 543 -5.85 -21.59 -11.37
C GLU A 543 -6.71 -20.38 -10.96
N GLN A 544 -7.76 -20.65 -10.18
CA GLN A 544 -8.67 -19.63 -9.67
C GLN A 544 -8.23 -19.11 -8.29
N ILE A 545 -8.68 -17.90 -7.96
CA ILE A 545 -8.49 -17.36 -6.61
C ILE A 545 -9.66 -17.84 -5.74
N LEU A 546 -9.37 -18.74 -4.82
CA LEU A 546 -10.35 -19.38 -3.92
C LEU A 546 -9.79 -19.52 -2.50
N PRO A 547 -10.62 -19.44 -1.43
CA PRO A 547 -12.05 -19.14 -1.47
C PRO A 547 -12.32 -17.66 -1.80
N LYS A 548 -13.51 -17.40 -2.33
CA LYS A 548 -13.98 -16.03 -2.57
C LYS A 548 -15.44 -15.85 -2.12
N ALA A 549 -15.78 -14.69 -1.56
CA ALA A 549 -17.18 -14.30 -1.41
C ALA A 549 -17.72 -13.84 -2.78
N GLU A 550 -18.93 -14.27 -3.12
CA GLU A 550 -19.61 -13.86 -4.35
C GLU A 550 -20.38 -12.56 -4.12
N PHE A 551 -20.66 -11.82 -5.20
CA PHE A 551 -21.42 -10.58 -5.11
C PHE A 551 -22.79 -10.80 -4.47
N GLY A 552 -23.10 -9.96 -3.47
CA GLY A 552 -24.37 -10.00 -2.75
C GLY A 552 -24.43 -11.03 -1.62
N ASN A 553 -23.41 -11.85 -1.44
CA ASN A 553 -23.31 -12.79 -0.33
C ASN A 553 -22.53 -12.19 0.86
N PRO A 554 -22.85 -12.61 2.08
CA PRO A 554 -22.05 -12.28 3.26
C PRO A 554 -20.73 -13.08 3.24
N LEU A 555 -19.75 -12.65 4.06
CA LEU A 555 -18.41 -13.25 4.07
C LEU A 555 -18.35 -14.70 4.56
N ASP A 556 -19.34 -15.18 5.27
CA ASP A 556 -19.46 -16.57 5.74
C ASP A 556 -19.96 -17.53 4.64
N GLU A 557 -20.46 -17.02 3.51
CA GLU A 557 -20.93 -17.81 2.37
C GLU A 557 -19.96 -17.71 1.16
N GLN A 558 -18.68 -18.06 1.37
CA GLN A 558 -17.68 -18.08 0.30
C GLN A 558 -17.81 -19.29 -0.63
N TYR A 559 -17.51 -19.09 -1.93
CA TYR A 559 -17.31 -20.17 -2.88
C TYR A 559 -15.86 -20.72 -2.79
N PRO A 560 -15.64 -22.05 -2.89
CA PRO A 560 -16.62 -23.13 -2.97
C PRO A 560 -17.54 -23.19 -1.76
N HIS A 561 -18.86 -23.39 -1.98
CA HIS A 561 -19.80 -23.45 -0.88
C HIS A 561 -19.57 -24.67 -0.01
N LEU A 562 -19.71 -24.51 1.30
CA LEU A 562 -19.81 -25.62 2.24
C LEU A 562 -21.16 -26.31 2.10
N SER A 563 -21.28 -27.55 2.58
CA SER A 563 -22.60 -28.15 2.78
C SER A 563 -23.43 -27.29 3.76
N GLU A 564 -24.75 -27.32 3.63
CA GLU A 564 -25.63 -26.56 4.52
C GLU A 564 -25.42 -26.95 5.99
N GLU A 565 -25.26 -28.24 6.24
CA GLU A 565 -24.96 -28.75 7.58
C GLU A 565 -23.65 -28.18 8.14
N GLU A 566 -22.58 -28.20 7.35
CA GLU A 566 -21.27 -27.68 7.77
C GLU A 566 -21.31 -26.16 7.96
N LEU A 567 -22.01 -25.43 7.10
CA LEU A 567 -22.19 -23.99 7.26
C LEU A 567 -22.89 -23.68 8.58
N LEU A 568 -24.03 -24.34 8.86
CA LEU A 568 -24.82 -24.13 10.09
C LEU A 568 -24.02 -24.50 11.35
N GLN A 569 -23.19 -25.53 11.32
CA GLN A 569 -22.30 -25.90 12.44
C GLN A 569 -21.24 -24.81 12.75
N ASN A 570 -20.90 -23.97 11.79
CA ASN A 570 -19.95 -22.88 11.97
C ASN A 570 -20.60 -21.52 12.29
N LEU A 571 -21.94 -21.44 12.34
CA LEU A 571 -22.67 -20.23 12.69
C LEU A 571 -23.12 -20.26 14.16
N ILE A 572 -22.71 -19.25 14.93
CA ILE A 572 -23.20 -18.98 16.29
C ILE A 572 -24.37 -17.98 16.24
N ILE A 573 -24.39 -17.16 15.20
CA ILE A 573 -25.41 -16.16 14.92
C ILE A 573 -26.40 -16.69 13.86
N PRO A 574 -27.61 -16.16 13.75
CA PRO A 574 -28.54 -16.51 12.69
C PRO A 574 -27.92 -16.33 11.29
N ARG A 575 -28.26 -17.25 10.38
CA ARG A 575 -27.89 -17.08 8.96
C ARG A 575 -28.47 -15.77 8.44
N TRP A 576 -27.73 -15.12 7.55
CA TRP A 576 -28.22 -13.92 6.91
C TRP A 576 -29.32 -14.26 5.90
N GLU A 577 -30.50 -13.67 6.09
CA GLU A 577 -31.63 -13.80 5.17
C GLU A 577 -31.57 -12.67 4.13
N ARG A 578 -31.69 -13.03 2.84
CA ARG A 578 -31.58 -12.08 1.71
C ARG A 578 -32.80 -11.19 1.59
#